data_adbad1d4fb750d16d3ca6eb735a3dd39
#
_entry.id   adbad1d4fb750d16d3ca6eb735a3dd39
#
_cell.length_a   1.000
_cell.length_b   1.000
_cell.length_c   1.000
_cell.angle_alpha   90.00
_cell.angle_beta   90.00
_cell.angle_gamma   90.00
#
_symmetry.space_group_name_H-M   'P 1'
#
loop_
_entity.id
_entity.type
_entity.pdbx_description
1 polymer ?
#
loop_
_entity_poly.entity_id
_entity_poly.type
_entity_poly.pdbx_seq_one_letter_code
_entity_poly.pdbx_strand_id
1 'polypeptide(L)'
;MVTEFKNYIPPSFDELFMREVYLIASKSKDPMTKIGAVLVKDNHSILRGYNGIVQGVKDLPERMERPEKYDWMSHAERNVFYLAARLGISSDRTTLYTQGLPCCQCADGVIQSGIEEIVLHKQWEDLIPQIKANNSDRPWTEVGYKSGVKFYEAGITIRFFDKFLNVDGYWDGKKFQV
;
A
#
# COMPACT_ATOMS: atom_id res chain seq x y z
N MET A 1 10.50 32.80 -22.70
CA MET A 1 9.86 31.96 -21.68
C MET A 1 9.16 30.71 -22.26
N VAL A 2 9.58 30.14 -23.37
CA VAL A 2 9.01 28.93 -24.00
C VAL A 2 10.08 27.83 -24.22
N THR A 3 11.32 28.07 -23.82
CA THR A 3 12.45 27.17 -24.06
C THR A 3 12.64 26.07 -22.99
N GLU A 4 12.02 26.20 -21.82
CA GLU A 4 12.19 25.22 -20.72
C GLU A 4 11.36 23.94 -20.90
N PHE A 5 10.27 23.97 -21.68
CA PHE A 5 9.44 22.78 -21.91
C PHE A 5 10.05 21.74 -22.87
N LYS A 6 11.05 22.08 -23.64
CA LYS A 6 11.63 21.15 -24.63
C LYS A 6 12.38 19.96 -24.04
N ASN A 7 12.78 20.06 -22.78
CA ASN A 7 13.53 19.00 -22.06
C ASN A 7 12.75 18.38 -20.89
N TYR A 8 11.45 18.67 -20.76
CA TYR A 8 10.63 18.06 -19.71
C TYR A 8 10.40 16.57 -20.02
N ILE A 9 10.86 15.71 -19.12
CA ILE A 9 10.60 14.28 -19.16
C ILE A 9 9.52 14.01 -18.10
N PRO A 10 8.31 13.61 -18.50
CA PRO A 10 7.26 13.27 -17.54
C PRO A 10 7.64 12.04 -16.72
N PRO A 11 7.11 11.89 -15.49
CA PRO A 11 7.30 10.67 -14.71
C PRO A 11 6.69 9.46 -15.46
N SER A 12 7.27 8.29 -15.26
CA SER A 12 6.64 7.06 -15.74
C SER A 12 5.30 6.82 -15.02
N PHE A 13 4.43 5.97 -15.57
CA PHE A 13 3.19 5.58 -14.90
C PHE A 13 3.46 4.92 -13.54
N ASP A 14 4.48 4.08 -13.42
CA ASP A 14 4.88 3.50 -12.14
C ASP A 14 5.27 4.57 -11.11
N GLU A 15 6.05 5.57 -11.53
CA GLU A 15 6.40 6.68 -10.64
C GLU A 15 5.16 7.48 -10.23
N LEU A 16 4.27 7.77 -11.19
CA LEU A 16 3.04 8.50 -10.93
C LEU A 16 2.17 7.76 -9.90
N PHE A 17 1.90 6.46 -10.12
CA PHE A 17 1.04 5.68 -9.24
C PHE A 17 1.71 5.41 -7.88
N MET A 18 3.03 5.21 -7.82
CA MET A 18 3.72 5.06 -6.55
C MET A 18 3.72 6.36 -5.74
N ARG A 19 3.87 7.54 -6.37
CA ARG A 19 3.66 8.84 -5.70
C ARG A 19 2.24 8.99 -5.18
N GLU A 20 1.24 8.53 -5.93
CA GLU A 20 -0.16 8.54 -5.52
C GLU A 20 -0.40 7.64 -4.29
N VAL A 21 0.28 6.49 -4.18
CA VAL A 21 0.28 5.63 -3.00
C VAL A 21 0.72 6.40 -1.76
N TYR A 22 1.82 7.15 -1.82
CA TYR A 22 2.29 7.96 -0.69
C TYR A 22 1.37 9.14 -0.39
N LEU A 23 0.83 9.77 -1.43
CA LEU A 23 -0.13 10.86 -1.26
C LEU A 23 -1.37 10.38 -0.51
N ILE A 24 -1.96 9.25 -0.90
CA ILE A 24 -3.15 8.73 -0.21
C ILE A 24 -2.81 8.19 1.18
N ALA A 25 -1.64 7.60 1.39
CA ALA A 25 -1.15 7.18 2.70
C ALA A 25 -1.13 8.33 3.71
N SER A 26 -0.84 9.56 3.27
CA SER A 26 -0.83 10.75 4.12
C SER A 26 -2.19 11.06 4.77
N LYS A 27 -3.28 10.52 4.24
CA LYS A 27 -4.64 10.64 4.82
C LYS A 27 -4.85 9.74 6.03
N SER A 28 -4.00 8.74 6.22
CA SER A 28 -4.10 7.85 7.38
C SER A 28 -3.93 8.65 8.69
N LYS A 29 -4.82 8.41 9.62
CA LYS A 29 -4.76 8.93 10.99
C LYS A 29 -3.97 8.02 11.93
N ASP A 30 -3.50 6.86 11.45
CA ASP A 30 -2.63 5.97 12.23
C ASP A 30 -1.37 6.73 12.65
N PRO A 31 -1.11 6.89 13.95
CA PRO A 31 0.06 7.63 14.43
C PRO A 31 1.38 6.88 14.18
N MET A 32 1.29 5.56 13.95
CA MET A 32 2.47 4.69 13.86
C MET A 32 2.86 4.37 12.42
N THR A 33 1.90 4.09 11.54
CA THR A 33 2.18 3.56 10.21
C THR A 33 1.16 4.07 9.21
N LYS A 34 1.63 4.64 8.10
CA LYS A 34 0.77 5.18 7.06
C LYS A 34 0.99 4.42 5.75
N ILE A 35 -0.01 3.65 5.36
CA ILE A 35 0.00 2.83 4.14
C ILE A 35 -1.10 3.31 3.20
N GLY A 36 -0.76 3.38 1.92
CA GLY A 36 -1.70 3.63 0.83
C GLY A 36 -1.75 2.44 -0.12
N ALA A 37 -2.84 2.38 -0.88
CA ALA A 37 -3.02 1.43 -1.96
C ALA A 37 -3.77 2.12 -3.11
N VAL A 38 -3.33 1.88 -4.33
CA VAL A 38 -3.93 2.42 -5.56
C VAL A 38 -4.20 1.27 -6.51
N LEU A 39 -5.45 1.17 -6.94
CA LEU A 39 -5.87 0.19 -7.94
C LEU A 39 -5.83 0.84 -9.32
N VAL A 40 -5.12 0.20 -10.25
CA VAL A 40 -4.88 0.72 -11.60
C VAL A 40 -5.42 -0.23 -12.65
N LYS A 41 -6.07 0.31 -13.66
CA LYS A 41 -6.50 -0.41 -14.86
C LYS A 41 -6.18 0.44 -16.09
N ASP A 42 -5.56 -0.16 -17.09
CA ASP A 42 -5.25 0.50 -18.38
C ASP A 42 -4.53 1.85 -18.21
N ASN A 43 -3.53 1.91 -17.32
CA ASN A 43 -2.81 3.13 -16.93
C ASN A 43 -3.68 4.24 -16.31
N HIS A 44 -4.81 3.89 -15.72
CA HIS A 44 -5.65 4.83 -14.96
C HIS A 44 -5.80 4.38 -13.52
N SER A 45 -5.54 5.26 -12.56
CA SER A 45 -5.88 4.98 -11.17
C SER A 45 -7.39 5.05 -10.98
N ILE A 46 -8.01 3.91 -10.67
CA ILE A 46 -9.47 3.80 -10.58
C ILE A 46 -9.98 3.89 -9.14
N LEU A 47 -9.21 3.40 -8.17
CA LEU A 47 -9.55 3.44 -6.74
C LEU A 47 -8.31 3.67 -5.88
N ARG A 48 -8.53 4.24 -4.70
CA ARG A 48 -7.49 4.52 -3.69
C ARG A 48 -7.97 4.12 -2.32
N GLY A 49 -7.06 3.63 -1.50
CA GLY A 49 -7.31 3.31 -0.10
C GLY A 49 -6.11 3.67 0.78
N TYR A 50 -6.35 3.89 2.05
CA TYR A 50 -5.33 4.06 3.07
C TYR A 50 -5.73 3.29 4.34
N ASN A 51 -4.75 2.94 5.16
CA ASN A 51 -5.04 2.23 6.41
C ASN A 51 -5.73 3.16 7.42
N GLY A 52 -6.73 2.63 8.12
CA GLY A 52 -7.48 3.41 9.10
C GLY A 52 -8.74 2.71 9.58
N ILE A 53 -9.43 3.36 10.51
CA ILE A 53 -10.74 2.94 10.96
C ILE A 53 -11.74 3.07 9.80
N VAL A 54 -12.60 2.07 9.62
CA VAL A 54 -13.51 2.02 8.48
C VAL A 54 -14.56 3.12 8.55
N GLN A 55 -15.03 3.57 7.40
CA GLN A 55 -15.99 4.67 7.27
C GLN A 55 -17.25 4.43 8.11
N GLY A 56 -17.67 5.46 8.87
CA GLY A 56 -18.84 5.41 9.74
C GLY A 56 -18.54 4.98 11.18
N VAL A 57 -17.36 4.41 11.45
CA VAL A 57 -16.89 4.09 12.79
C VAL A 57 -16.09 5.27 13.35
N LYS A 58 -16.25 5.60 14.62
CA LYS A 58 -15.60 6.75 15.25
C LYS A 58 -14.08 6.55 15.37
N ASP A 59 -13.31 7.55 14.95
CA ASP A 59 -11.86 7.63 15.11
C ASP A 59 -11.49 8.06 16.54
N LEU A 60 -11.58 7.15 17.49
CA LEU A 60 -11.24 7.41 18.89
C LEU A 60 -9.74 7.12 19.12
N PRO A 61 -9.01 7.98 19.87
CA PRO A 61 -7.58 7.80 20.12
C PRO A 61 -7.22 6.41 20.67
N GLU A 62 -8.00 5.91 21.64
CA GLU A 62 -7.80 4.59 22.26
C GLU A 62 -7.88 3.42 21.27
N ARG A 63 -8.56 3.59 20.13
CA ARG A 63 -8.63 2.60 19.05
C ARG A 63 -7.42 2.64 18.10
N MET A 64 -6.56 3.63 18.24
CA MET A 64 -5.37 3.82 17.41
C MET A 64 -4.08 3.37 18.10
N GLU A 65 -4.18 2.99 19.38
CA GLU A 65 -3.05 2.49 20.17
C GLU A 65 -2.94 0.97 20.09
N ARG A 66 -1.73 0.44 20.27
CA ARG A 66 -1.52 -1.02 20.37
C ARG A 66 -1.89 -1.52 21.77
N PRO A 67 -2.51 -2.71 21.87
CA PRO A 67 -2.84 -3.66 20.80
C PRO A 67 -4.17 -3.39 20.09
N GLU A 68 -5.05 -2.53 20.62
CA GLU A 68 -6.41 -2.29 20.15
C GLU A 68 -6.50 -1.98 18.66
N LYS A 69 -5.56 -1.18 18.12
CA LYS A 69 -5.56 -0.81 16.69
C LYS A 69 -5.65 -1.99 15.72
N TYR A 70 -5.20 -3.19 16.12
CA TYR A 70 -5.21 -4.36 15.24
C TYR A 70 -6.62 -4.88 14.95
N ASP A 71 -7.56 -4.61 15.85
CA ASP A 71 -8.97 -4.98 15.70
C ASP A 71 -9.79 -3.88 15.02
N TRP A 72 -9.39 -2.61 15.20
CA TRP A 72 -10.15 -1.47 14.71
C TRP A 72 -9.72 -0.96 13.34
N MET A 73 -8.45 -1.13 12.95
CA MET A 73 -7.91 -0.60 11.72
C MET A 73 -7.96 -1.60 10.57
N SER A 74 -8.54 -1.17 9.46
CA SER A 74 -8.44 -1.87 8.18
C SER A 74 -7.17 -1.45 7.45
N HIS A 75 -6.52 -2.39 6.76
CA HIS A 75 -5.37 -2.11 5.91
C HIS A 75 -5.79 -1.38 4.63
N ALA A 76 -4.85 -0.70 3.99
CA ALA A 76 -5.09 0.10 2.80
C ALA A 76 -5.67 -0.74 1.65
N GLU A 77 -5.13 -1.93 1.42
CA GLU A 77 -5.53 -2.86 0.38
C GLU A 77 -6.98 -3.32 0.58
N ARG A 78 -7.35 -3.69 1.82
CA ARG A 78 -8.74 -4.07 2.15
C ARG A 78 -9.71 -2.92 1.93
N ASN A 79 -9.31 -1.70 2.27
CA ASN A 79 -10.15 -0.51 2.05
C ASN A 79 -10.38 -0.24 0.56
N VAL A 80 -9.41 -0.54 -0.31
CA VAL A 80 -9.62 -0.49 -1.77
C VAL A 80 -10.67 -1.50 -2.20
N PHE A 81 -10.61 -2.75 -1.74
CA PHE A 81 -11.57 -3.79 -2.11
C PHE A 81 -12.98 -3.50 -1.59
N TYR A 82 -13.08 -3.01 -0.35
CA TYR A 82 -14.38 -2.60 0.20
C TYR A 82 -14.99 -1.43 -0.58
N LEU A 83 -14.14 -0.48 -1.02
CA LEU A 83 -14.58 0.62 -1.86
C LEU A 83 -15.01 0.13 -3.25
N ALA A 84 -14.26 -0.80 -3.86
CA ALA A 84 -14.61 -1.43 -5.12
C ALA A 84 -16.00 -2.10 -5.04
N ALA A 85 -16.20 -2.93 -4.01
CA ALA A 85 -17.48 -3.60 -3.78
C ALA A 85 -18.64 -2.61 -3.57
N ARG A 86 -18.40 -1.54 -2.78
CA ARG A 86 -19.42 -0.52 -2.50
C ARG A 86 -19.84 0.27 -3.74
N LEU A 87 -18.90 0.55 -4.65
CA LEU A 87 -19.13 1.34 -5.86
C LEU A 87 -19.50 0.48 -7.07
N GLY A 88 -19.46 -0.85 -6.96
CA GLY A 88 -19.67 -1.77 -8.08
C GLY A 88 -18.57 -1.67 -9.15
N ILE A 89 -17.34 -1.31 -8.75
CA ILE A 89 -16.19 -1.23 -9.63
C ILE A 89 -15.46 -2.57 -9.62
N SER A 90 -15.27 -3.16 -10.79
CA SER A 90 -14.51 -4.42 -10.92
C SER A 90 -13.03 -4.18 -10.67
N SER A 91 -12.44 -5.02 -9.79
CA SER A 91 -11.00 -5.15 -9.58
C SER A 91 -10.35 -6.23 -10.44
N ASP A 92 -11.15 -6.95 -11.23
CA ASP A 92 -10.67 -8.02 -12.11
C ASP A 92 -9.68 -7.50 -13.15
N ARG A 93 -8.55 -8.18 -13.26
CA ARG A 93 -7.44 -7.84 -14.17
C ARG A 93 -6.92 -6.43 -13.98
N THR A 94 -6.67 -6.06 -12.74
CA THR A 94 -6.06 -4.78 -12.35
C THR A 94 -4.68 -4.98 -11.73
N THR A 95 -3.95 -3.88 -11.59
CA THR A 95 -2.67 -3.80 -10.87
C THR A 95 -2.87 -3.05 -9.56
N LEU A 96 -2.38 -3.61 -8.47
CA LEU A 96 -2.36 -2.95 -7.15
C LEU A 96 -0.99 -2.36 -6.86
N TYR A 97 -0.92 -1.05 -6.67
CA TYR A 97 0.26 -0.35 -6.16
C TYR A 97 0.14 -0.15 -4.66
N THR A 98 1.17 -0.51 -3.90
CA THR A 98 1.25 -0.27 -2.44
C THR A 98 2.71 -0.18 -2.00
N GLN A 99 2.98 0.38 -0.82
CA GLN A 99 4.36 0.53 -0.35
C GLN A 99 5.05 -0.81 -0.15
N GLY A 100 4.42 -1.73 0.58
CA GLY A 100 5.03 -2.99 0.97
C GLY A 100 4.14 -4.19 0.74
N LEU A 101 4.73 -5.38 0.90
CA LEU A 101 4.04 -6.64 0.65
C LEU A 101 2.80 -6.79 1.55
N PRO A 102 1.61 -7.03 0.96
CA PRO A 102 0.38 -7.25 1.71
C PRO A 102 0.49 -8.38 2.74
N CYS A 103 -0.13 -8.24 3.91
CA CYS A 103 -0.21 -9.32 4.89
C CYS A 103 -1.08 -10.49 4.38
N CYS A 104 -1.05 -11.65 5.06
CA CYS A 104 -1.75 -12.86 4.62
C CYS A 104 -3.26 -12.64 4.37
N GLN A 105 -3.92 -11.84 5.21
CA GLN A 105 -5.35 -11.53 5.03
C GLN A 105 -5.60 -10.60 3.84
N CYS A 106 -4.70 -9.63 3.61
CA CYS A 106 -4.79 -8.77 2.42
C CYS A 106 -4.46 -9.57 1.15
N ALA A 107 -3.52 -10.51 1.21
CA ALA A 107 -3.21 -11.41 0.10
C ALA A 107 -4.44 -12.21 -0.35
N ASP A 108 -5.22 -12.74 0.60
CA ASP A 108 -6.48 -13.41 0.27
C ASP A 108 -7.44 -12.49 -0.49
N GLY A 109 -7.56 -11.23 -0.05
CA GLY A 109 -8.37 -10.20 -0.73
C GLY A 109 -7.86 -9.87 -2.12
N VAL A 110 -6.55 -9.71 -2.32
CA VAL A 110 -5.92 -9.47 -3.63
C VAL A 110 -6.27 -10.59 -4.60
N ILE A 111 -6.05 -11.85 -4.20
CA ILE A 111 -6.28 -13.03 -5.04
C ILE A 111 -7.76 -13.14 -5.40
N GLN A 112 -8.65 -13.09 -4.40
CA GLN A 112 -10.10 -13.25 -4.59
C GLN A 112 -10.73 -12.09 -5.38
N SER A 113 -10.08 -10.93 -5.43
CA SER A 113 -10.52 -9.76 -6.18
C SER A 113 -10.11 -9.78 -7.67
N GLY A 114 -9.38 -10.81 -8.12
CA GLY A 114 -8.94 -10.95 -9.52
C GLY A 114 -7.82 -10.00 -9.93
N ILE A 115 -7.03 -9.50 -8.97
CA ILE A 115 -5.85 -8.68 -9.26
C ILE A 115 -4.76 -9.58 -9.84
N GLU A 116 -4.13 -9.14 -10.93
CA GLU A 116 -3.11 -9.91 -11.65
C GLU A 116 -1.67 -9.51 -11.29
N GLU A 117 -1.48 -8.27 -10.87
CA GLU A 117 -0.17 -7.72 -10.56
C GLU A 117 -0.18 -6.88 -9.29
N ILE A 118 0.92 -6.97 -8.53
CA ILE A 118 1.20 -6.07 -7.42
C ILE A 118 2.52 -5.37 -7.70
N VAL A 119 2.54 -4.04 -7.58
CA VAL A 119 3.74 -3.23 -7.66
C VAL A 119 4.09 -2.69 -6.29
N LEU A 120 5.27 -3.07 -5.80
CA LEU A 120 5.81 -2.69 -4.49
C LEU A 120 6.93 -1.68 -4.64
N HIS A 121 7.10 -0.80 -3.64
CA HIS A 121 8.23 0.13 -3.61
C HIS A 121 9.47 -0.55 -3.02
N LYS A 122 10.48 -0.78 -3.85
CA LYS A 122 11.69 -1.51 -3.46
C LYS A 122 12.38 -0.90 -2.24
N GLN A 123 12.52 0.41 -2.22
CA GLN A 123 13.18 1.12 -1.12
C GLN A 123 12.42 1.02 0.20
N TRP A 124 11.09 0.96 0.15
CA TRP A 124 10.28 0.66 1.33
C TRP A 124 10.56 -0.75 1.85
N GLU A 125 10.55 -1.75 0.98
CA GLU A 125 10.81 -3.15 1.35
C GLU A 125 12.21 -3.35 1.91
N ASP A 126 13.22 -2.67 1.39
CA ASP A 126 14.59 -2.74 1.88
C ASP A 126 14.77 -2.06 3.24
N LEU A 127 14.01 -1.00 3.51
CA LEU A 127 14.13 -0.20 4.72
C LEU A 127 13.39 -0.83 5.92
N ILE A 128 12.23 -1.43 5.70
CA ILE A 128 11.39 -1.97 6.76
C ILE A 128 12.08 -3.00 7.66
N PRO A 129 12.82 -4.00 7.14
CA PRO A 129 13.55 -4.95 7.97
C PRO A 129 14.56 -4.28 8.92
N GLN A 130 15.20 -3.19 8.47
CA GLN A 130 16.17 -2.44 9.26
C GLN A 130 15.52 -1.68 10.43
N ILE A 131 14.28 -1.20 10.23
CA ILE A 131 13.52 -0.49 11.27
C ILE A 131 12.90 -1.49 12.27
N LYS A 132 12.53 -2.68 11.82
CA LYS A 132 11.80 -3.69 12.61
C LYS A 132 12.66 -4.49 13.59
N ALA A 133 13.96 -4.47 13.48
CA ALA A 133 14.83 -5.29 14.32
C ALA A 133 14.60 -5.13 15.83
N ASN A 134 13.75 -4.20 16.25
CA ASN A 134 13.58 -3.84 17.65
C ASN A 134 12.17 -4.03 18.26
N ASN A 135 11.09 -4.42 17.53
CA ASN A 135 9.76 -4.22 18.15
C ASN A 135 8.57 -5.08 17.70
N SER A 136 8.66 -6.33 17.27
CA SER A 136 7.42 -7.07 16.99
C SER A 136 7.40 -8.52 17.44
N ASP A 137 6.35 -8.87 18.19
CA ASP A 137 5.98 -10.26 18.56
C ASP A 137 5.56 -11.11 17.33
N ARG A 138 5.49 -10.53 16.14
CA ARG A 138 5.26 -11.22 14.87
C ARG A 138 6.30 -10.77 13.85
N PRO A 139 7.25 -11.65 13.49
CA PRO A 139 8.19 -11.34 12.43
C PRO A 139 7.45 -11.19 11.09
N TRP A 140 7.48 -9.98 10.53
CA TRP A 140 6.92 -9.72 9.20
C TRP A 140 7.58 -10.57 8.11
N THR A 141 8.80 -11.03 8.34
CA THR A 141 9.48 -12.00 7.49
C THR A 141 8.66 -13.28 7.32
N GLU A 142 8.05 -13.81 8.39
CA GLU A 142 7.18 -14.97 8.31
C GLU A 142 5.84 -14.65 7.64
N VAL A 143 5.24 -13.52 7.97
CA VAL A 143 3.98 -13.07 7.35
C VAL A 143 4.19 -12.80 5.87
N GLY A 144 5.28 -12.11 5.50
CA GLY A 144 5.65 -11.83 4.12
C GLY A 144 5.92 -13.11 3.32
N TYR A 145 6.63 -14.07 3.92
CA TYR A 145 6.85 -15.36 3.28
C TYR A 145 5.53 -16.06 2.91
N LYS A 146 4.60 -16.18 3.86
CA LYS A 146 3.30 -16.81 3.61
C LYS A 146 2.47 -16.08 2.56
N SER A 147 2.50 -14.75 2.55
CA SER A 147 1.85 -13.96 1.50
C SER A 147 2.49 -14.18 0.14
N GLY A 148 3.81 -14.20 0.07
CA GLY A 148 4.56 -14.48 -1.15
C GLY A 148 4.24 -15.86 -1.73
N VAL A 149 4.14 -16.90 -0.89
CA VAL A 149 3.72 -18.25 -1.31
C VAL A 149 2.31 -18.22 -1.91
N LYS A 150 1.35 -17.55 -1.24
CA LYS A 150 -0.02 -17.43 -1.76
C LYS A 150 -0.07 -16.74 -3.13
N PHE A 151 0.67 -15.66 -3.31
CA PHE A 151 0.73 -14.94 -4.59
C PHE A 151 1.35 -15.80 -5.69
N TYR A 152 2.44 -16.49 -5.37
CA TYR A 152 3.10 -17.40 -6.32
C TYR A 152 2.16 -18.52 -6.77
N GLU A 153 1.49 -19.21 -5.83
CA GLU A 153 0.55 -20.31 -6.14
C GLU A 153 -0.67 -19.82 -6.92
N ALA A 154 -1.12 -18.59 -6.67
CA ALA A 154 -2.24 -17.96 -7.37
C ALA A 154 -1.86 -17.36 -8.74
N GLY A 155 -0.57 -17.35 -9.11
CA GLY A 155 -0.09 -16.77 -10.36
C GLY A 155 -0.10 -15.23 -10.38
N ILE A 156 -0.12 -14.58 -9.21
CA ILE A 156 -0.04 -13.11 -9.10
C ILE A 156 1.40 -12.65 -9.36
N THR A 157 1.57 -11.73 -10.28
CA THR A 157 2.88 -11.13 -10.55
C THR A 157 3.23 -10.12 -9.47
N ILE A 158 4.44 -10.22 -8.88
CA ILE A 158 4.99 -9.20 -7.99
C ILE A 158 6.12 -8.50 -8.70
N ARG A 159 6.00 -7.17 -8.84
CA ARG A 159 7.00 -6.31 -9.46
C ARG A 159 7.46 -5.25 -8.48
N PHE A 160 8.73 -4.87 -8.55
CA PHE A 160 9.29 -3.81 -7.72
C PHE A 160 9.55 -2.55 -8.55
N PHE A 161 9.03 -1.43 -8.07
CA PHE A 161 9.42 -0.10 -8.51
C PHE A 161 10.64 0.35 -7.70
N ASP A 162 11.78 0.53 -8.37
CA ASP A 162 13.07 0.84 -7.74
C ASP A 162 13.53 2.23 -8.15
N LYS A 163 12.95 3.27 -7.54
CA LYS A 163 13.36 4.66 -7.72
C LYS A 163 13.10 5.47 -6.45
N PHE A 164 14.07 6.26 -6.04
CA PHE A 164 13.90 7.21 -4.93
C PHE A 164 12.92 8.32 -5.32
N LEU A 165 11.85 8.46 -4.56
CA LEU A 165 10.77 9.41 -4.85
C LEU A 165 10.91 10.73 -4.11
N ASN A 166 11.75 10.78 -3.08
CA ASN A 166 11.87 11.93 -2.17
C ASN A 166 10.51 12.32 -1.55
N VAL A 167 9.79 11.33 -1.06
CA VAL A 167 8.52 11.48 -0.37
C VAL A 167 8.57 10.92 1.04
N ASP A 168 7.68 11.39 1.91
CA ASP A 168 7.60 10.94 3.30
C ASP A 168 6.98 9.55 3.43
N GLY A 169 7.69 8.63 4.04
CA GLY A 169 7.18 7.35 4.54
C GLY A 169 7.06 7.36 6.07
N TYR A 170 6.10 6.58 6.59
CA TYR A 170 5.86 6.46 8.04
C TYR A 170 5.69 5.01 8.44
N TRP A 171 6.56 4.51 9.30
CA TRP A 171 6.51 3.15 9.82
C TRP A 171 6.95 3.11 11.28
N ASP A 172 6.14 2.47 12.12
CA ASP A 172 6.38 2.26 13.56
C ASP A 172 6.76 3.55 14.30
N GLY A 173 6.03 4.64 14.02
CA GLY A 173 6.25 5.96 14.62
C GLY A 173 7.45 6.73 14.05
N LYS A 174 8.17 6.17 13.08
CA LYS A 174 9.32 6.82 12.45
C LYS A 174 8.93 7.38 11.07
N LYS A 175 9.42 8.59 10.79
CA LYS A 175 9.34 9.23 9.49
C LYS A 175 10.67 9.07 8.76
N PHE A 176 10.64 8.77 7.48
CA PHE A 176 11.81 8.64 6.62
C PHE A 176 11.48 9.06 5.18
N GLN A 177 12.53 9.24 4.36
CA GLN A 177 12.38 9.52 2.93
C GLN A 177 12.63 8.25 2.11
N VAL A 178 11.85 8.07 1.07
CA VAL A 178 11.97 6.99 0.09
C VAL A 178 11.96 7.50 -1.33
#